data_fbdfaf98c668de9ba0c42b26ca95e4d2
#
_entry.id   fbdfaf98c668de9ba0c42b26ca95e4d2
#
_cell.length_a   1.000
_cell.length_b   1.000
_cell.length_c   1.000
_cell.angle_alpha   90.00
_cell.angle_beta   90.00
_cell.angle_gamma   90.00
#
_symmetry.space_group_name_H-M   'P 1'
#
loop_
_entity.id
_entity.type
_entity.pdbx_description
1 polymer ?
#
loop_
_entity_poly.entity_id
_entity_poly.type
_entity_poly.pdbx_seq_one_letter_code
_entity_poly.pdbx_strand_id
1 'polypeptide(L)'
;ALRLAARCQHLRRWEIPRESFPMDRAGYLRWRTTLQRFHAEQSARILREVGYPDDIIRRVQELNLKKGLPHDPEMQVLEDALCLVFLEHQLEEVAGKMSEEKLLNAIARSWKKMSAAGRAAARALSYPEHLQSLVSRAIAQAEQEELPQNPS
;
A
#
# COMPACT_ATOMS: atom_id res chain seq x y z
N ALA A 1 9.86 -15.47 -1.99
CA ALA A 1 9.47 -14.32 -2.83
C ALA A 1 8.89 -13.18 -2.01
N LEU A 2 7.88 -13.41 -1.15
CA LEU A 2 7.14 -12.38 -0.42
C LEU A 2 8.02 -11.43 0.40
N ARG A 3 8.95 -11.95 1.22
CA ARG A 3 9.89 -11.13 2.01
C ARG A 3 10.80 -10.26 1.13
N LEU A 4 11.22 -10.77 -0.01
CA LEU A 4 12.03 -10.02 -0.98
C LEU A 4 11.18 -8.92 -1.61
N ALA A 5 9.97 -9.22 -2.05
CA ALA A 5 9.05 -8.22 -2.60
C ALA A 5 8.77 -7.09 -1.61
N ALA A 6 8.53 -7.39 -0.33
CA ALA A 6 8.31 -6.39 0.71
C ALA A 6 9.52 -5.44 0.85
N ARG A 7 10.76 -5.97 0.81
CA ARG A 7 11.98 -5.15 0.87
C ARG A 7 12.22 -4.30 -0.37
N CYS A 8 11.64 -4.68 -1.51
CA CYS A 8 11.83 -3.98 -2.79
C CYS A 8 10.81 -2.87 -3.05
N GLN A 9 9.84 -2.64 -2.17
CA GLN A 9 8.73 -1.69 -2.40
C GLN A 9 9.16 -0.24 -2.65
N HIS A 10 10.33 0.15 -2.17
CA HIS A 10 10.86 1.52 -2.30
C HIS A 10 12.29 1.56 -2.83
N LEU A 11 12.72 0.47 -3.48
CA LEU A 11 14.10 0.32 -3.95
C LEU A 11 14.47 1.44 -4.93
N ARG A 12 15.50 2.23 -4.56
CA ARG A 12 16.03 3.35 -5.36
C ARG A 12 14.95 4.37 -5.81
N ARG A 13 13.91 4.57 -5.00
CA ARG A 13 12.78 5.46 -5.31
C ARG A 13 13.21 6.90 -5.64
N TRP A 14 14.34 7.35 -5.08
CA TRP A 14 14.89 8.69 -5.31
C TRP A 14 15.32 8.94 -6.76
N GLU A 15 15.49 7.89 -7.59
CA GLU A 15 15.85 8.04 -9.01
C GLU A 15 14.68 8.50 -9.88
N ILE A 16 13.46 8.38 -9.37
CA ILE A 16 12.26 8.84 -10.06
C ILE A 16 11.50 9.78 -9.11
N PRO A 17 11.96 11.02 -8.95
CA PRO A 17 11.34 11.97 -8.04
C PRO A 17 9.93 12.37 -8.51
N ARG A 18 9.05 12.72 -7.56
CA ARG A 18 7.64 13.06 -7.85
C ARG A 18 7.50 14.28 -8.77
N GLU A 19 8.38 15.24 -8.63
CA GLU A 19 8.44 16.49 -9.36
C GLU A 19 8.79 16.31 -10.85
N SER A 20 9.28 15.14 -11.27
CA SER A 20 9.47 14.79 -12.69
C SER A 20 8.15 14.51 -13.42
N PHE A 21 7.03 14.57 -12.73
CA PHE A 21 5.68 14.34 -13.27
C PHE A 21 4.77 15.51 -12.92
N PRO A 22 3.72 15.81 -13.73
CA PRO A 22 2.75 16.84 -13.40
C PRO A 22 2.19 16.71 -11.99
N MET A 23 2.03 17.81 -11.27
CA MET A 23 1.59 17.84 -9.87
C MET A 23 0.07 17.75 -9.72
N ASP A 24 -0.59 17.10 -10.68
CA ASP A 24 -2.01 16.77 -10.68
C ASP A 24 -2.24 15.28 -10.35
N ARG A 25 -3.52 14.85 -10.33
CA ARG A 25 -3.92 13.46 -10.07
C ARG A 25 -3.43 12.51 -11.16
N ALA A 26 -3.47 12.91 -12.42
CA ALA A 26 -3.06 12.07 -13.54
C ALA A 26 -1.53 11.84 -13.51
N GLY A 27 -0.76 12.90 -13.25
CA GLY A 27 0.69 12.81 -13.06
C GLY A 27 1.07 11.95 -11.86
N TYR A 28 0.32 12.04 -10.75
CA TYR A 28 0.53 11.16 -9.59
C TYR A 28 0.30 9.68 -9.93
N LEU A 29 -0.75 9.36 -10.67
CA LEU A 29 -1.03 7.96 -11.06
C LEU A 29 0.04 7.43 -12.03
N ARG A 30 0.48 8.24 -13.00
CA ARG A 30 1.60 7.89 -13.90
C ARG A 30 2.89 7.66 -13.13
N TRP A 31 3.25 8.57 -12.23
CA TRP A 31 4.43 8.41 -11.38
C TRP A 31 4.39 7.11 -10.57
N ARG A 32 3.27 6.78 -9.94
CA ARG A 32 3.11 5.52 -9.19
C ARG A 32 3.27 4.29 -10.07
N THR A 33 2.67 4.29 -11.26
CA THR A 33 2.80 3.15 -12.20
C THR A 33 4.24 3.01 -12.70
N THR A 34 4.92 4.12 -12.97
CA THR A 34 6.33 4.11 -13.35
C THR A 34 7.20 3.56 -12.23
N LEU A 35 6.97 3.98 -10.98
CA LEU A 35 7.69 3.45 -9.82
C LEU A 35 7.49 1.95 -9.64
N GLN A 36 6.27 1.42 -9.79
CA GLN A 36 6.01 -0.02 -9.68
C GLN A 36 6.84 -0.82 -10.70
N ARG A 37 6.88 -0.38 -11.96
CA ARG A 37 7.68 -1.00 -13.01
C ARG A 37 9.17 -0.91 -12.69
N PHE A 38 9.64 0.26 -12.30
CA PHE A 38 11.03 0.49 -11.93
C PHE A 38 11.46 -0.42 -10.77
N HIS A 39 10.66 -0.52 -9.70
CA HIS A 39 10.98 -1.40 -8.57
C HIS A 39 11.01 -2.88 -9.00
N ALA A 40 10.08 -3.32 -9.85
CA ALA A 40 10.07 -4.68 -10.39
C ALA A 40 11.31 -4.99 -11.23
N GLU A 41 11.75 -4.05 -12.06
CA GLU A 41 12.95 -4.20 -12.91
C GLU A 41 14.23 -4.19 -12.08
N GLN A 42 14.36 -3.22 -11.15
CA GLN A 42 15.53 -3.12 -10.28
C GLN A 42 15.67 -4.34 -9.36
N SER A 43 14.57 -4.80 -8.76
CA SER A 43 14.59 -6.01 -7.95
C SER A 43 15.01 -7.25 -8.74
N ALA A 44 14.48 -7.42 -9.96
CA ALA A 44 14.88 -8.55 -10.82
C ALA A 44 16.36 -8.50 -11.20
N ARG A 45 16.88 -7.30 -11.52
CA ARG A 45 18.31 -7.13 -11.83
C ARG A 45 19.18 -7.55 -10.65
N ILE A 46 18.93 -7.00 -9.46
CA ILE A 46 19.71 -7.26 -8.25
C ILE A 46 19.61 -8.75 -7.85
N LEU A 47 18.40 -9.32 -7.85
CA LEU A 47 18.21 -10.72 -7.49
C LEU A 47 18.94 -11.67 -8.45
N ARG A 48 19.01 -11.33 -9.73
CA ARG A 48 19.78 -12.11 -10.72
C ARG A 48 21.27 -12.01 -10.48
N GLU A 49 21.79 -10.81 -10.19
CA GLU A 49 23.20 -10.55 -9.87
C GLU A 49 23.66 -11.35 -8.61
N VAL A 50 22.78 -11.56 -7.64
CA VAL A 50 23.09 -12.33 -6.42
C VAL A 50 22.68 -13.80 -6.51
N GLY A 51 22.25 -14.27 -7.69
CA GLY A 51 22.07 -15.70 -7.98
C GLY A 51 20.75 -16.31 -7.52
N TYR A 52 19.68 -15.53 -7.36
CA TYR A 52 18.36 -16.11 -7.09
C TYR A 52 17.80 -16.85 -8.32
N PRO A 53 17.03 -17.94 -8.12
CA PRO A 53 16.35 -18.66 -9.20
C PRO A 53 15.34 -17.79 -9.95
N ASP A 54 15.17 -18.05 -11.26
CA ASP A 54 14.29 -17.24 -12.13
C ASP A 54 12.81 -17.26 -11.73
N ASP A 55 12.32 -18.34 -11.15
CA ASP A 55 10.95 -18.44 -10.62
C ASP A 55 10.73 -17.50 -9.43
N ILE A 56 11.70 -17.42 -8.52
CA ILE A 56 11.69 -16.47 -7.40
C ILE A 56 11.75 -15.04 -7.90
N ILE A 57 12.63 -14.74 -8.85
CA ILE A 57 12.76 -13.40 -9.46
C ILE A 57 11.44 -12.97 -10.10
N ARG A 58 10.83 -13.83 -10.91
CA ARG A 58 9.54 -13.59 -11.56
C ARG A 58 8.45 -13.34 -10.54
N ARG A 59 8.39 -14.14 -9.48
CA ARG A 59 7.39 -13.98 -8.42
C ARG A 59 7.55 -12.64 -7.67
N VAL A 60 8.76 -12.20 -7.38
CA VAL A 60 9.04 -10.89 -6.79
C VAL A 60 8.57 -9.75 -7.71
N GLN A 61 8.79 -9.87 -9.01
CA GLN A 61 8.32 -8.87 -9.98
C GLN A 61 6.79 -8.79 -10.02
N GLU A 62 6.09 -9.93 -10.05
CA GLU A 62 4.62 -9.98 -10.02
C GLU A 62 4.06 -9.30 -8.78
N LEU A 63 4.62 -9.58 -7.61
CA LEU A 63 4.25 -8.97 -6.35
C LEU A 63 4.47 -7.44 -6.35
N ASN A 64 5.62 -6.98 -6.87
CA ASN A 64 5.91 -5.55 -6.97
C ASN A 64 5.02 -4.82 -7.99
N LEU A 65 4.61 -5.50 -9.06
CA LEU A 65 3.65 -4.99 -10.04
C LEU A 65 2.20 -5.08 -9.57
N LYS A 66 1.94 -5.69 -8.42
CA LYS A 66 0.60 -5.93 -7.87
C LYS A 66 -0.33 -6.66 -8.84
N LYS A 67 0.23 -7.60 -9.60
CA LYS A 67 -0.53 -8.48 -10.49
C LYS A 67 -1.26 -9.54 -9.67
N GLY A 68 -2.55 -9.73 -9.96
CA GLY A 68 -3.33 -10.82 -9.36
C GLY A 68 -4.21 -10.43 -8.17
N LEU A 69 -4.20 -9.17 -7.70
CA LEU A 69 -5.21 -8.72 -6.73
C LEU A 69 -6.63 -8.77 -7.34
N PRO A 70 -7.63 -9.20 -6.57
CA PRO A 70 -7.61 -9.63 -5.16
C PRO A 70 -7.45 -11.15 -4.94
N HIS A 71 -7.14 -11.92 -5.97
CA HIS A 71 -7.22 -13.39 -5.95
C HIS A 71 -5.91 -14.10 -5.53
N ASP A 72 -4.81 -13.37 -5.45
CA ASP A 72 -3.50 -13.91 -5.05
C ASP A 72 -3.27 -13.73 -3.55
N PRO A 73 -3.23 -14.83 -2.76
CA PRO A 73 -3.11 -14.73 -1.30
C PRO A 73 -1.79 -14.11 -0.83
N GLU A 74 -0.65 -14.34 -1.51
CA GLU A 74 0.61 -13.68 -1.14
C GLU A 74 0.56 -12.17 -1.44
N MET A 75 -0.09 -11.78 -2.54
CA MET A 75 -0.30 -10.38 -2.86
C MET A 75 -1.20 -9.70 -1.82
N GLN A 76 -2.25 -10.38 -1.35
CA GLN A 76 -3.11 -9.87 -0.30
C GLN A 76 -2.34 -9.68 1.02
N VAL A 77 -1.51 -10.65 1.40
CA VAL A 77 -0.63 -10.53 2.59
C VAL A 77 0.33 -9.34 2.46
N LEU A 78 0.89 -9.13 1.26
CA LEU A 78 1.75 -7.96 1.02
C LEU A 78 0.99 -6.63 1.13
N GLU A 79 -0.22 -6.56 0.59
CA GLU A 79 -1.06 -5.35 0.69
C GLU A 79 -1.50 -5.09 2.14
N ASP A 80 -1.88 -6.13 2.89
CA ASP A 80 -2.19 -6.03 4.31
C ASP A 80 -0.99 -5.48 5.10
N ALA A 81 0.20 -6.05 4.90
CA ALA A 81 1.42 -5.59 5.56
C ALA A 81 1.74 -4.12 5.24
N LEU A 82 1.60 -3.69 3.98
CA LEU A 82 1.83 -2.30 3.59
C LEU A 82 0.82 -1.34 4.24
N CYS A 83 -0.44 -1.75 4.34
CA CYS A 83 -1.47 -0.96 5.02
C CYS A 83 -1.22 -0.88 6.52
N LEU A 84 -0.81 -1.99 7.16
CA LEU A 84 -0.47 -2.01 8.59
C LEU A 84 0.76 -1.13 8.90
N VAL A 85 1.82 -1.20 8.09
CA VAL A 85 2.99 -0.31 8.23
C VAL A 85 2.59 1.17 8.11
N PHE A 86 1.71 1.51 7.18
CA PHE A 86 1.18 2.88 7.09
C PHE A 86 0.45 3.29 8.36
N LEU A 87 -0.46 2.47 8.87
CA LEU A 87 -1.27 2.77 10.04
C LEU A 87 -0.43 2.85 11.34
N GLU A 88 0.53 1.95 11.51
CA GLU A 88 1.33 1.84 12.73
C GLU A 88 2.49 2.84 12.79
N HIS A 89 3.20 3.03 11.66
CA HIS A 89 4.49 3.73 11.67
C HIS A 89 4.50 5.05 10.90
N GLN A 90 3.52 5.30 10.02
CA GLN A 90 3.55 6.48 9.15
C GLN A 90 2.37 7.42 9.38
N LEU A 91 1.33 6.96 10.07
CA LEU A 91 0.08 7.70 10.20
C LEU A 91 0.30 9.08 10.85
N GLU A 92 1.08 9.13 11.93
CA GLU A 92 1.35 10.38 12.68
C GLU A 92 2.13 11.39 11.84
N GLU A 93 3.16 10.94 11.13
CA GLU A 93 3.93 11.81 10.23
C GLU A 93 3.06 12.35 9.09
N VAL A 94 2.21 11.50 8.53
CA VAL A 94 1.31 11.86 7.42
C VAL A 94 0.21 12.81 7.91
N ALA A 95 -0.29 12.64 9.13
CA ALA A 95 -1.26 13.52 9.76
C ALA A 95 -0.75 14.97 9.87
N GLY A 96 0.54 15.15 10.15
CA GLY A 96 1.15 16.49 10.18
C GLY A 96 1.31 17.16 8.82
N LYS A 97 1.12 16.44 7.71
CA LYS A 97 1.40 16.91 6.34
C LYS A 97 0.16 17.11 5.47
N MET A 98 -1.01 16.69 5.91
CA MET A 98 -2.23 16.78 5.11
C MET A 98 -3.46 17.17 5.95
N SER A 99 -4.55 17.60 5.29
CA SER A 99 -5.81 17.89 5.98
C SER A 99 -6.45 16.63 6.54
N GLU A 100 -7.25 16.79 7.60
CA GLU A 100 -8.00 15.70 8.25
C GLU A 100 -8.83 14.90 7.24
N GLU A 101 -9.53 15.59 6.33
CA GLU A 101 -10.34 14.95 5.27
C GLU A 101 -9.49 14.02 4.37
N LYS A 102 -8.31 14.48 3.94
CA LYS A 102 -7.40 13.68 3.13
C LYS A 102 -6.87 12.47 3.89
N LEU A 103 -6.57 12.65 5.18
CA LEU A 103 -6.10 11.59 6.04
C LEU A 103 -7.19 10.54 6.27
N LEU A 104 -8.41 10.95 6.57
CA LEU A 104 -9.58 10.09 6.72
C LEU A 104 -9.79 9.24 5.45
N ASN A 105 -9.76 9.87 4.28
CA ASN A 105 -9.85 9.17 2.99
C ASN A 105 -8.69 8.20 2.74
N ALA A 106 -7.48 8.52 3.20
CA ALA A 106 -6.31 7.63 3.06
C ALA A 106 -6.47 6.37 3.93
N ILE A 107 -6.91 6.53 5.19
CA ILE A 107 -7.17 5.42 6.10
C ILE A 107 -8.30 4.54 5.57
N ALA A 108 -9.43 5.13 5.15
CA ALA A 108 -10.57 4.40 4.60
C ALA A 108 -10.18 3.57 3.36
N ARG A 109 -9.37 4.13 2.45
CA ARG A 109 -8.85 3.38 1.28
C ARG A 109 -7.91 2.25 1.67
N SER A 110 -7.09 2.42 2.70
CA SER A 110 -6.23 1.36 3.21
C SER A 110 -7.06 0.24 3.82
N TRP A 111 -8.08 0.60 4.61
CA TRP A 111 -9.03 -0.35 5.17
C TRP A 111 -9.71 -1.23 4.12
N LYS A 112 -10.23 -0.63 3.05
CA LYS A 112 -10.91 -1.35 1.96
C LYS A 112 -10.04 -2.34 1.21
N LYS A 113 -8.74 -2.14 1.21
CA LYS A 113 -7.78 -3.05 0.56
C LYS A 113 -7.41 -4.25 1.42
N MET A 114 -7.59 -4.15 2.74
CA MET A 114 -7.19 -5.20 3.66
C MET A 114 -8.14 -6.38 3.65
N SER A 115 -7.56 -7.56 3.81
CA SER A 115 -8.30 -8.79 4.12
C SER A 115 -8.94 -8.72 5.52
N ALA A 116 -9.81 -9.67 5.84
CA ALA A 116 -10.37 -9.79 7.20
C ALA A 116 -9.27 -9.91 8.28
N ALA A 117 -8.20 -10.66 7.98
CA ALA A 117 -7.05 -10.80 8.89
C ALA A 117 -6.28 -9.48 9.06
N GLY A 118 -6.04 -8.75 7.95
CA GLY A 118 -5.41 -7.44 7.99
C GLY A 118 -6.23 -6.42 8.78
N ARG A 119 -7.56 -6.40 8.59
CA ARG A 119 -8.49 -5.54 9.35
C ARG A 119 -8.50 -5.88 10.86
N ALA A 120 -8.48 -7.16 11.20
CA ALA A 120 -8.37 -7.60 12.60
C ALA A 120 -7.06 -7.13 13.24
N ALA A 121 -5.94 -7.26 12.53
CA ALA A 121 -4.65 -6.76 12.98
C ALA A 121 -4.65 -5.23 13.13
N ALA A 122 -5.21 -4.48 12.17
CA ALA A 122 -5.33 -3.03 12.24
C ALA A 122 -6.15 -2.55 13.45
N ARG A 123 -7.23 -3.26 13.80
CA ARG A 123 -8.01 -2.95 15.01
C ARG A 123 -7.25 -3.19 16.31
N ALA A 124 -6.26 -4.08 16.31
CA ALA A 124 -5.42 -4.39 17.47
C ALA A 124 -4.24 -3.43 17.65
N LEU A 125 -3.97 -2.55 16.68
CA LEU A 125 -2.92 -1.55 16.78
C LEU A 125 -3.26 -0.49 17.85
N SER A 126 -2.22 0.00 18.52
CA SER A 126 -2.32 1.16 19.43
C SER A 126 -2.07 2.43 18.63
N TYR A 127 -3.09 3.27 18.51
CA TYR A 127 -2.98 4.57 17.84
C TYR A 127 -2.72 5.70 18.85
N PRO A 128 -1.99 6.76 18.46
CA PRO A 128 -1.89 7.98 19.25
C PRO A 128 -3.29 8.51 19.63
N GLU A 129 -3.46 8.98 20.86
CA GLU A 129 -4.77 9.39 21.40
C GLU A 129 -5.51 10.37 20.46
N HIS A 130 -4.80 11.37 19.93
CA HIS A 130 -5.36 12.38 19.03
C HIS A 130 -5.78 11.82 17.64
N LEU A 131 -5.34 10.61 17.25
CA LEU A 131 -5.71 9.94 15.99
C LEU A 131 -6.75 8.84 16.15
N GLN A 132 -7.01 8.37 17.37
CA GLN A 132 -7.94 7.25 17.63
C GLN A 132 -9.34 7.53 17.08
N SER A 133 -9.88 8.72 17.35
CA SER A 133 -11.21 9.13 16.85
C SER A 133 -11.24 9.17 15.31
N LEU A 134 -10.20 9.71 14.69
CA LEU A 134 -10.10 9.81 13.24
C LEU A 134 -10.02 8.42 12.59
N VAL A 135 -9.21 7.52 13.13
CA VAL A 135 -9.11 6.13 12.65
C VAL A 135 -10.46 5.42 12.77
N SER A 136 -11.14 5.55 13.90
CA SER A 136 -12.46 4.94 14.12
C SER A 136 -13.49 5.46 13.12
N ARG A 137 -13.53 6.76 12.86
CA ARG A 137 -14.42 7.39 11.87
C ARG A 137 -14.12 6.91 10.45
N ALA A 138 -12.85 6.81 10.09
CA ALA A 138 -12.44 6.35 8.76
C ALA A 138 -12.81 4.87 8.52
N ILE A 139 -12.68 4.02 9.53
CA ILE A 139 -13.10 2.63 9.46
C ILE A 139 -14.62 2.53 9.30
N ALA A 140 -15.38 3.24 10.15
CA ALA A 140 -16.84 3.25 10.08
C ALA A 140 -17.35 3.73 8.70
N GLN A 141 -16.76 4.79 8.16
CA GLN A 141 -17.07 5.27 6.81
C GLN A 141 -16.80 4.18 5.74
N ALA A 142 -15.64 3.54 5.81
CA ALA A 142 -15.26 2.50 4.85
C ALA A 142 -16.23 1.31 4.90
N GLU A 143 -16.65 0.90 6.08
CA GLU A 143 -17.60 -0.21 6.28
C GLU A 143 -19.01 0.14 5.81
N GLN A 144 -19.46 1.38 6.03
CA GLN A 144 -20.76 1.85 5.51
C GLN A 144 -20.81 1.87 3.97
N GLU A 145 -19.71 2.27 3.32
CA GLU A 145 -19.62 2.29 1.86
C GLU A 145 -19.52 0.88 1.23
N GLU A 146 -19.15 -0.15 2.01
CA GLU A 146 -19.12 -1.56 1.58
C GLU A 146 -20.48 -2.27 1.76
N LEU A 147 -21.41 -1.69 2.53
CA LEU A 147 -22.76 -2.25 2.66
C LEU A 147 -23.54 -2.12 1.33
N PRO A 148 -24.24 -3.18 0.88
CA PRO A 148 -25.08 -3.10 -0.30
C PRO A 148 -26.11 -1.99 -0.10
N GLN A 149 -26.07 -0.97 -0.97
CA GLN A 149 -27.13 0.01 -1.02
C GLN A 149 -28.40 -0.72 -1.51
N ASN A 150 -29.36 -0.90 -0.61
CA ASN A 150 -30.67 -1.45 -0.98
C ASN A 150 -31.29 -0.51 -2.03
N PRO A 151 -31.56 -0.96 -3.26
CA PRO A 151 -32.31 -0.13 -4.20
C PRO A 151 -33.74 0.01 -3.66
N SER A 152 -34.12 1.24 -3.39
CA SER A 152 -35.51 1.63 -3.08
C SER A 152 -36.38 1.45 -4.30
#